data_796e6826562c46752cf02ea61969e874
#
_entry.id   796e6826562c46752cf02ea61969e874
#
_cell.length_a   1.000
_cell.length_b   1.000
_cell.length_c   1.000
_cell.angle_alpha   90.00
_cell.angle_beta   90.00
_cell.angle_gamma   90.00
#
_symmetry.space_group_name_H-M   'P 1'
#
loop_
_entity.id
_entity.type
_entity.pdbx_description
1 polymer ?
#
loop_
_entity_poly.entity_id
_entity_poly.type
_entity_poly.pdbx_seq_one_letter_code
_entity_poly.pdbx_strand_id
1 'polypeptide(L)'
;KDLSNITKSNVIVKAMIRKDYSVKSKSLRYVKVQKNNGNLLRFNGFRSLCPVTSQPDFATIYIQHKSKVTPSKEIIDHLLTYRTKGEFHERCIEDICSYLSFSFNLKSLTVIGRFMRRGGIDINPIRSLTKKYPKKNIHDTFQ
;
A
#
# COMPACT_ATOMS: atom_id res chain seq x y z
N LYS A 1 -11.16 5.69 27.34
CA LYS A 1 -11.11 7.02 26.69
C LYS A 1 -11.62 6.85 25.27
N ASP A 2 -12.52 7.71 24.86
CA ASP A 2 -13.12 7.67 23.54
C ASP A 2 -12.10 8.16 22.47
N LEU A 3 -11.76 7.29 21.55
CA LEU A 3 -10.86 7.60 20.44
C LEU A 3 -11.39 8.74 19.58
N SER A 4 -12.73 8.87 19.45
CA SER A 4 -13.37 9.95 18.69
C SER A 4 -13.04 11.32 19.26
N ASN A 5 -12.96 11.47 20.59
CA ASN A 5 -12.62 12.72 21.26
C ASN A 5 -11.15 13.11 21.00
N ILE A 6 -10.25 12.12 20.93
CA ILE A 6 -8.81 12.36 20.69
C ILE A 6 -8.56 12.75 19.24
N THR A 7 -9.19 12.04 18.31
CA THR A 7 -8.98 12.24 16.87
C THR A 7 -9.85 13.34 16.27
N LYS A 8 -10.83 13.87 17.03
CA LYS A 8 -11.87 14.78 16.56
C LYS A 8 -12.59 14.26 15.30
N SER A 9 -12.74 12.93 15.22
CA SER A 9 -13.33 12.22 14.10
C SER A 9 -14.29 11.16 14.61
N ASN A 10 -15.25 10.75 13.78
CA ASN A 10 -16.11 9.62 14.12
C ASN A 10 -15.30 8.31 14.02
N VAL A 11 -15.07 7.66 15.16
CA VAL A 11 -14.30 6.41 15.25
C VAL A 11 -15.24 5.25 15.59
N ILE A 12 -15.22 4.23 14.73
CA ILE A 12 -15.97 2.99 14.95
C ILE A 12 -14.97 1.89 15.32
N VAL A 13 -15.11 1.33 16.51
CA VAL A 13 -14.29 0.20 16.97
C VAL A 13 -15.10 -1.10 16.84
N LYS A 14 -14.52 -2.10 16.17
CA LYS A 14 -15.11 -3.44 16.02
C LYS A 14 -14.11 -4.48 16.52
N ALA A 15 -14.52 -5.30 17.48
CA ALA A 15 -13.77 -6.50 17.86
C ALA A 15 -14.11 -7.63 16.89
N MET A 16 -13.12 -8.30 16.34
CA MET A 16 -13.29 -9.42 15.42
C MET A 16 -12.27 -10.51 15.73
N ILE A 17 -12.71 -11.78 15.60
CA ILE A 17 -11.77 -12.90 15.59
C ILE A 17 -10.98 -12.83 14.27
N ARG A 18 -9.66 -12.77 14.39
CA ARG A 18 -8.77 -12.70 13.24
C ARG A 18 -8.77 -14.03 12.49
N LYS A 19 -8.94 -13.94 11.18
CA LYS A 19 -8.64 -15.04 10.26
C LYS A 19 -7.52 -14.54 9.33
N ASP A 20 -6.45 -15.31 9.23
CA ASP A 20 -5.38 -15.03 8.28
C ASP A 20 -5.86 -15.39 6.88
N TYR A 21 -5.90 -14.41 6.00
CA TYR A 21 -6.26 -14.59 4.61
C TYR A 21 -5.08 -14.24 3.71
N SER A 22 -4.73 -15.16 2.82
CA SER A 22 -3.81 -14.82 1.74
C SER A 22 -4.52 -13.94 0.71
N VAL A 23 -3.90 -12.81 0.36
CA VAL A 23 -4.41 -11.95 -0.69
C VAL A 23 -4.02 -12.52 -2.05
N LYS A 24 -5.01 -12.95 -2.86
CA LYS A 24 -4.76 -13.43 -4.23
C LYS A 24 -4.16 -12.30 -5.06
N SER A 25 -2.89 -12.41 -5.38
CA SER A 25 -2.13 -11.38 -6.07
C SER A 25 -1.00 -11.97 -6.89
N LYS A 26 -0.48 -11.22 -7.86
CA LYS A 26 0.66 -11.58 -8.69
C LYS A 26 1.87 -10.75 -8.25
N SER A 27 3.00 -11.39 -8.01
CA SER A 27 4.23 -10.69 -7.65
C SER A 27 4.69 -9.76 -8.77
N LEU A 28 5.07 -8.54 -8.39
CA LEU A 28 5.74 -7.60 -9.28
C LEU A 28 7.16 -8.14 -9.53
N ARG A 29 7.52 -8.30 -10.81
CA ARG A 29 8.80 -8.89 -11.23
C ARG A 29 9.73 -7.80 -11.72
N TYR A 30 11.02 -7.91 -11.42
CA TYR A 30 12.02 -6.97 -11.89
C TYR A 30 12.33 -7.21 -13.38
N VAL A 31 11.38 -6.87 -14.24
CA VAL A 31 11.46 -6.97 -15.70
C VAL A 31 10.97 -5.67 -16.32
N LYS A 32 11.51 -5.28 -17.48
CA LYS A 32 11.16 -4.01 -18.14
C LYS A 32 9.65 -3.83 -18.25
N VAL A 33 8.95 -4.87 -18.71
CA VAL A 33 7.49 -4.86 -18.85
C VAL A 33 6.91 -6.20 -18.38
N GLN A 34 5.89 -6.16 -17.56
CA GLN A 34 5.14 -7.32 -17.08
C GLN A 34 3.71 -7.30 -17.65
N LYS A 35 3.26 -8.41 -18.26
CA LYS A 35 1.85 -8.55 -18.68
C LYS A 35 0.93 -8.52 -17.46
N ASN A 36 -0.08 -7.68 -17.51
CA ASN A 36 -1.10 -7.55 -16.48
C ASN A 36 -2.48 -7.78 -17.07
N ASN A 37 -3.24 -8.73 -16.54
CA ASN A 37 -4.60 -9.05 -16.95
C ASN A 37 -5.61 -8.55 -15.89
N GLY A 38 -5.40 -7.37 -15.33
CA GLY A 38 -6.22 -6.82 -14.26
C GLY A 38 -5.95 -7.44 -12.87
N ASN A 39 -4.84 -8.17 -12.74
CA ASN A 39 -4.45 -8.75 -11.45
C ASN A 39 -4.03 -7.67 -10.46
N LEU A 40 -4.25 -7.96 -9.19
CA LEU A 40 -3.62 -7.23 -8.10
C LEU A 40 -2.13 -7.59 -8.07
N LEU A 41 -1.27 -6.61 -8.29
CA LEU A 41 0.18 -6.78 -8.24
C LEU A 41 0.68 -6.56 -6.82
N ARG A 42 1.71 -7.30 -6.41
CA ARG A 42 2.27 -7.27 -5.06
C ARG A 42 3.78 -7.08 -5.08
N PHE A 43 4.26 -6.20 -4.21
CA PHE A 43 5.68 -5.99 -3.93
C PHE A 43 5.93 -6.08 -2.42
N ASN A 44 6.67 -7.08 -1.98
CA ASN A 44 6.95 -7.36 -0.56
C ASN A 44 8.21 -6.67 -0.01
N GLY A 45 8.95 -5.98 -0.84
CA GLY A 45 10.25 -5.40 -0.48
C GLY A 45 10.21 -3.93 -0.12
N PHE A 46 9.04 -3.35 0.15
CA PHE A 46 8.92 -1.93 0.50
C PHE A 46 9.47 -1.67 1.89
N ARG A 47 10.22 -0.58 2.00
CA ARG A 47 10.72 -0.04 3.26
C ARG A 47 10.77 1.48 3.15
N SER A 48 10.32 2.15 4.19
CA SER A 48 10.55 3.59 4.44
C SER A 48 11.16 3.79 5.82
N LEU A 49 11.39 5.01 6.21
CA LEU A 49 11.81 5.37 7.57
C LEU A 49 10.70 6.16 8.25
N CYS A 50 10.46 5.89 9.51
CA CYS A 50 9.58 6.72 10.32
C CYS A 50 10.21 8.12 10.47
N PRO A 51 9.52 9.22 10.12
CA PRO A 51 10.10 10.56 10.20
C PRO A 51 10.35 11.02 11.64
N VAL A 52 9.73 10.36 12.62
CA VAL A 52 9.87 10.69 14.04
C VAL A 52 11.00 9.91 14.71
N THR A 53 11.06 8.58 14.45
CA THR A 53 11.98 7.69 15.16
C THR A 53 13.17 7.23 14.32
N SER A 54 13.15 7.51 13.00
CA SER A 54 14.10 7.02 12.00
C SER A 54 14.18 5.49 11.91
N GLN A 55 13.24 4.79 12.55
CA GLN A 55 13.15 3.34 12.45
C GLN A 55 12.57 2.90 11.11
N PRO A 56 12.96 1.74 10.59
CA PRO A 56 12.44 1.22 9.34
C PRO A 56 10.97 0.79 9.48
N ASP A 57 10.15 1.22 8.52
CA ASP A 57 8.77 0.82 8.34
C ASP A 57 8.67 -0.08 7.12
N PHE A 58 8.46 -1.38 7.35
CA PHE A 58 8.30 -2.37 6.29
C PHE A 58 6.84 -2.49 5.88
N ALA A 59 6.63 -2.76 4.59
CA ALA A 59 5.28 -2.98 4.05
C ALA A 59 5.27 -3.90 2.84
N THR A 60 4.09 -4.48 2.59
CA THR A 60 3.71 -5.01 1.29
C THR A 60 2.90 -3.96 0.54
N ILE A 61 3.32 -3.64 -0.67
CA ILE A 61 2.59 -2.70 -1.55
C ILE A 61 1.79 -3.50 -2.57
N TYR A 62 0.49 -3.21 -2.64
CA TYR A 62 -0.40 -3.73 -3.65
C TYR A 62 -0.79 -2.64 -4.64
N ILE A 63 -0.73 -2.97 -5.93
CA ILE A 63 -1.05 -2.06 -7.03
C ILE A 63 -2.07 -2.74 -7.94
N GLN A 64 -3.19 -2.08 -8.18
CA GLN A 64 -4.20 -2.53 -9.13
C GLN A 64 -4.46 -1.45 -10.17
N HIS A 65 -4.39 -1.84 -11.45
CA HIS A 65 -4.72 -0.96 -12.57
C HIS A 65 -5.28 -1.76 -13.75
N LYS A 66 -5.92 -1.08 -14.70
CA LYS A 66 -6.55 -1.72 -15.87
C LYS A 66 -5.64 -1.85 -17.11
N SER A 67 -4.46 -1.25 -17.11
CA SER A 67 -3.53 -1.39 -18.23
C SER A 67 -3.13 -2.86 -18.41
N LYS A 68 -3.06 -3.32 -19.67
CA LYS A 68 -2.65 -4.69 -20.02
C LYS A 68 -1.18 -4.96 -19.73
N VAL A 69 -0.38 -3.91 -19.57
CA VAL A 69 1.05 -4.00 -19.29
C VAL A 69 1.42 -3.14 -18.09
N THR A 70 2.47 -3.53 -17.40
CA THR A 70 3.00 -2.85 -16.21
C THR A 70 4.49 -2.58 -16.45
N PRO A 71 4.97 -1.33 -16.35
CA PRO A 71 6.40 -0.99 -16.39
C PRO A 71 7.04 -1.38 -15.03
N SER A 72 7.22 -2.67 -14.87
CA SER A 72 7.45 -3.29 -13.57
C SER A 72 8.80 -2.91 -12.96
N LYS A 73 9.85 -2.78 -13.79
CA LYS A 73 11.18 -2.37 -13.34
C LYS A 73 11.13 -0.95 -12.78
N GLU A 74 10.58 -0.01 -13.53
CA GLU A 74 10.50 1.40 -13.15
C GLU A 74 9.66 1.60 -11.88
N ILE A 75 8.59 0.82 -11.74
CA ILE A 75 7.78 0.82 -10.51
C ILE A 75 8.61 0.34 -9.33
N ILE A 76 9.33 -0.77 -9.46
CA ILE A 76 10.18 -1.30 -8.38
C ILE A 76 11.29 -0.31 -8.04
N ASP A 77 11.96 0.24 -9.04
CA ASP A 77 13.04 1.22 -8.83
C ASP A 77 12.50 2.43 -8.04
N HIS A 78 11.31 2.93 -8.38
CA HIS A 78 10.66 4.00 -7.62
C HIS A 78 10.34 3.58 -6.18
N LEU A 79 9.77 2.39 -5.96
CA LEU A 79 9.47 1.89 -4.61
C LEU A 79 10.73 1.74 -3.76
N LEU A 80 11.86 1.39 -4.36
CA LEU A 80 13.14 1.27 -3.66
C LEU A 80 13.74 2.61 -3.22
N THR A 81 13.36 3.74 -3.85
CA THR A 81 13.82 5.07 -3.42
C THR A 81 13.35 5.45 -2.02
N TYR A 82 12.28 4.82 -1.52
CA TYR A 82 11.75 5.10 -0.17
C TYR A 82 12.63 4.55 0.95
N ARG A 83 13.58 3.67 0.67
CA ARG A 83 14.42 3.01 1.69
C ARG A 83 15.18 3.97 2.60
N THR A 84 15.44 5.17 2.12
CA THR A 84 16.16 6.23 2.85
C THR A 84 15.30 7.46 3.11
N LYS A 85 14.00 7.43 2.73
CA LYS A 85 13.09 8.55 2.95
C LYS A 85 12.39 8.42 4.29
N GLY A 86 12.41 9.49 5.09
CA GLY A 86 11.62 9.64 6.30
C GLY A 86 10.24 10.21 5.97
N GLU A 87 9.22 9.34 5.83
CA GLU A 87 7.87 9.73 5.46
C GLU A 87 6.83 8.92 6.22
N PHE A 88 5.67 9.53 6.53
CA PHE A 88 4.53 8.82 7.08
C PHE A 88 3.95 7.81 6.09
N HIS A 89 3.39 6.72 6.60
CA HIS A 89 2.83 5.63 5.81
C HIS A 89 1.82 6.11 4.77
N GLU A 90 0.91 7.00 5.17
CA GLU A 90 -0.13 7.58 4.32
C GLU A 90 0.48 8.41 3.19
N ARG A 91 1.51 9.19 3.51
CA ARG A 91 2.22 10.01 2.53
C ARG A 91 2.97 9.16 1.52
N CYS A 92 3.63 8.10 1.95
CA CYS A 92 4.26 7.14 1.04
C CYS A 92 3.26 6.62 0.00
N ILE A 93 2.07 6.18 0.44
CA ILE A 93 1.07 5.62 -0.49
C ILE A 93 0.45 6.67 -1.38
N GLU A 94 0.28 7.89 -0.90
CA GLU A 94 -0.19 9.02 -1.71
C GLU A 94 0.81 9.38 -2.81
N ASP A 95 2.09 9.51 -2.46
CA ASP A 95 3.15 9.84 -3.41
C ASP A 95 3.36 8.72 -4.45
N ILE A 96 3.32 7.45 -4.03
CA ILE A 96 3.38 6.30 -4.93
C ILE A 96 2.20 6.34 -5.92
N CYS A 97 0.97 6.56 -5.43
CA CYS A 97 -0.20 6.64 -6.28
C CYS A 97 -0.10 7.79 -7.30
N SER A 98 0.33 8.94 -6.84
CA SER A 98 0.54 10.13 -7.68
C SER A 98 1.60 9.90 -8.74
N TYR A 99 2.76 9.36 -8.35
CA TYR A 99 3.85 9.02 -9.28
C TYR A 99 3.39 8.03 -10.36
N LEU A 100 2.75 6.93 -9.98
CA LEU A 100 2.29 5.90 -10.92
C LEU A 100 1.23 6.44 -11.89
N SER A 101 0.33 7.27 -11.38
CA SER A 101 -0.69 7.91 -12.21
C SER A 101 -0.09 8.85 -13.25
N PHE A 102 0.82 9.72 -12.82
CA PHE A 102 1.44 10.73 -13.66
C PHE A 102 2.43 10.11 -14.67
N SER A 103 3.37 9.30 -14.19
CA SER A 103 4.47 8.77 -15.02
C SER A 103 3.99 7.76 -16.05
N PHE A 104 2.92 7.01 -15.76
CA PHE A 104 2.42 5.95 -16.65
C PHE A 104 0.99 6.19 -17.14
N ASN A 105 0.43 7.37 -16.89
CA ASN A 105 -0.93 7.76 -17.28
C ASN A 105 -2.01 6.72 -16.87
N LEU A 106 -1.88 6.16 -15.68
CA LEU A 106 -2.80 5.14 -15.17
C LEU A 106 -4.07 5.79 -14.62
N LYS A 107 -5.12 5.88 -15.43
CA LYS A 107 -6.41 6.51 -15.03
C LYS A 107 -7.24 5.68 -14.06
N SER A 108 -7.01 4.36 -13.97
CA SER A 108 -7.71 3.46 -13.06
C SER A 108 -6.67 2.76 -12.19
N LEU A 109 -6.30 3.42 -11.11
CA LEU A 109 -5.23 2.99 -10.21
C LEU A 109 -5.75 2.93 -8.77
N THR A 110 -5.40 1.86 -8.08
CA THR A 110 -5.51 1.74 -6.62
C THR A 110 -4.17 1.26 -6.08
N VAL A 111 -3.66 1.93 -5.06
CA VAL A 111 -2.45 1.57 -4.33
C VAL A 111 -2.82 1.33 -2.87
N ILE A 112 -2.35 0.22 -2.32
CA ILE A 112 -2.60 -0.19 -0.93
C ILE A 112 -1.27 -0.49 -0.28
N GLY A 113 -0.98 0.12 0.86
CA GLY A 113 0.11 -0.25 1.75
C GLY A 113 -0.39 -1.17 2.86
N ARG A 114 0.32 -2.25 3.12
CA ARG A 114 0.13 -3.11 4.29
C ARG A 114 1.39 -3.01 5.13
N PHE A 115 1.40 -2.03 6.03
CA PHE A 115 2.55 -1.77 6.89
C PHE A 115 2.54 -2.66 8.13
N MET A 116 3.73 -2.91 8.66
CA MET A 116 3.90 -3.59 9.94
C MET A 116 3.09 -2.90 11.04
N ARG A 117 2.61 -3.68 11.99
CA ARG A 117 1.86 -3.18 13.13
C ARG A 117 2.69 -2.25 14.00
N ARG A 118 2.01 -1.25 14.53
CA ARG A 118 2.51 -0.39 15.59
C ARG A 118 1.58 -0.50 16.79
N GLY A 119 2.10 -0.95 17.93
CA GLY A 119 1.26 -1.16 19.14
C GLY A 119 0.08 -2.13 18.93
N GLY A 120 0.22 -3.13 18.07
CA GLY A 120 -0.85 -4.08 17.76
C GLY A 120 -1.90 -3.57 16.75
N ILE A 121 -1.71 -2.36 16.17
CA ILE A 121 -2.62 -1.76 15.21
C ILE A 121 -2.07 -1.92 13.79
N ASP A 122 -2.87 -2.48 12.88
CA ASP A 122 -2.55 -2.56 11.45
C ASP A 122 -2.71 -1.19 10.80
N ILE A 123 -1.71 -0.76 10.04
CA ILE A 123 -1.71 0.52 9.32
C ILE A 123 -1.82 0.22 7.82
N ASN A 124 -2.97 0.53 7.24
CA ASN A 124 -3.34 0.12 5.89
C ASN A 124 -3.82 1.30 5.03
N PRO A 125 -2.96 2.26 4.69
CA PRO A 125 -3.34 3.37 3.84
C PRO A 125 -3.69 2.90 2.43
N ILE A 126 -4.73 3.51 1.85
CA ILE A 126 -5.23 3.21 0.50
C ILE A 126 -5.42 4.52 -0.25
N ARG A 127 -4.99 4.56 -1.52
CA ARG A 127 -5.32 5.62 -2.46
C ARG A 127 -5.90 5.02 -3.74
N SER A 128 -7.02 5.57 -4.21
CA SER A 128 -7.69 5.10 -5.43
C SER A 128 -8.21 6.26 -6.25
N LEU A 129 -7.82 6.31 -7.52
CA LEU A 129 -8.32 7.32 -8.47
C LEU A 129 -9.78 7.09 -8.88
N THR A 130 -10.29 5.88 -8.69
CA THR A 130 -11.66 5.51 -9.06
C THR A 130 -12.63 5.55 -7.88
N LYS A 131 -12.16 5.97 -6.68
CA LYS A 131 -12.93 5.95 -5.42
C LYS A 131 -13.51 4.56 -5.08
N LYS A 132 -12.99 3.50 -5.69
CA LYS A 132 -13.34 2.11 -5.37
C LYS A 132 -12.30 1.55 -4.41
N TYR A 133 -12.73 1.26 -3.22
CA TYR A 133 -11.88 0.70 -2.17
C TYR A 133 -12.24 -0.78 -1.92
N PRO A 134 -11.28 -1.60 -1.50
CA PRO A 134 -11.58 -2.96 -1.09
C PRO A 134 -12.65 -2.98 0.02
N LYS A 135 -13.69 -3.79 -0.15
CA LYS A 135 -14.78 -3.90 0.83
C LYS A 135 -14.35 -4.53 2.15
N LYS A 136 -13.24 -5.26 2.15
CA LYS A 136 -12.71 -5.96 3.34
C LYS A 136 -11.27 -5.51 3.59
N ASN A 137 -11.00 -5.17 4.83
CA ASN A 137 -9.63 -5.01 5.29
C ASN A 137 -9.07 -6.40 5.61
N ILE A 138 -8.23 -6.93 4.74
CA ILE A 138 -7.63 -8.26 4.89
C ILE A 138 -6.23 -8.04 5.46
N HIS A 139 -5.93 -8.78 6.55
CA HIS A 139 -4.59 -8.82 7.10
C HIS A 139 -3.64 -9.55 6.14
N ASP A 140 -2.42 -9.05 5.99
CA ASP A 140 -1.38 -9.68 5.18
C ASP A 140 -0.50 -10.57 6.06
N THR A 141 0.03 -11.65 5.49
CA THR A 141 0.96 -12.56 6.17
C THR A 141 2.22 -11.85 6.71
N PHE A 142 2.59 -10.73 6.10
CA PHE A 142 3.79 -9.95 6.47
C PHE A 142 3.51 -8.70 7.34
N GLN A 143 2.31 -8.60 7.89
CA GLN A 143 1.95 -7.54 8.83
C GLN A 143 2.20 -7.91 10.28
#